data_a7ef2e52166cc7e6b4d98e62949adf0b
#
_entry.id   a7ef2e52166cc7e6b4d98e62949adf0b
#
_cell.length_a   1.000
_cell.length_b   1.000
_cell.length_c   1.000
_cell.angle_alpha   90.00
_cell.angle_beta   90.00
_cell.angle_gamma   90.00
#
_symmetry.space_group_name_H-M   'P 1'
#
loop_
_entity.id
_entity.type
_entity.pdbx_description
1 polymer ?
#
loop_
_entity_poly.entity_id
_entity_poly.type
_entity_poly.pdbx_seq_one_letter_code
_entity_poly.pdbx_strand_id
1 'polypeptide(L)'
;MVSRQIQLLSLVPSATLLLSAGTIAIWWQSQASQRLDFAIDRGDWTACLHVSQTLQALRWPNQRELETQALCRRRQAKVLWANREQQGALRLQRELVRSSNTHVEDADQLQAWRQALRGRALVHYGSGAIKDALKLLAILEEADPNPPLSVALKQHWHQNRLDAERAKDLAQNQRWWEALDRLNRLDHPWWQQQMQGERETINAAIAALGASQEHLQHGSRRDDLIDGESLDQAVLNKLQQGLEAWSAFKAGCKSLGGNVVEDGPESFCRASPAMEP
;
A
#
# COMPACT_ATOMS: atom_id res chain seq x y z
N MET A 1 21.69 80.78 -10.21
CA MET A 1 21.43 79.99 -11.41
C MET A 1 22.38 78.78 -11.58
N VAL A 2 22.66 78.05 -10.54
CA VAL A 2 23.69 76.93 -10.64
C VAL A 2 23.13 75.58 -10.21
N SER A 3 21.83 75.45 -9.85
CA SER A 3 21.28 74.27 -9.26
C SER A 3 20.53 73.31 -10.21
N ARG A 4 20.34 73.59 -11.50
CA ARG A 4 19.59 72.78 -12.42
C ARG A 4 20.41 71.84 -13.33
N GLN A 5 21.71 71.96 -13.42
CA GLN A 5 22.56 71.15 -14.27
C GLN A 5 23.10 69.91 -13.58
N ILE A 6 23.05 69.78 -12.26
CA ILE A 6 23.57 68.61 -11.51
C ILE A 6 22.56 67.44 -11.53
N GLN A 7 21.26 67.71 -11.70
CA GLN A 7 20.24 66.62 -11.73
C GLN A 7 20.15 65.84 -13.06
N LEU A 8 20.66 66.42 -14.18
CA LEU A 8 20.63 65.73 -15.48
C LEU A 8 21.77 64.72 -15.65
N LEU A 9 22.89 64.89 -14.94
CA LEU A 9 24.05 63.99 -15.04
C LEU A 9 23.90 62.70 -14.23
N SER A 10 22.97 62.63 -13.29
CA SER A 10 22.71 61.40 -12.48
C SER A 10 21.69 60.43 -13.13
N LEU A 11 20.93 60.87 -14.12
CA LEU A 11 19.92 60.02 -14.78
C LEU A 11 20.49 59.19 -15.94
N VAL A 12 21.60 59.61 -16.54
CA VAL A 12 22.21 58.96 -17.70
C VAL A 12 22.77 57.56 -17.38
N PRO A 13 23.52 57.36 -16.24
CA PRO A 13 24.06 56.02 -15.94
C PRO A 13 22.98 55.01 -15.61
N SER A 14 21.83 55.41 -15.03
CA SER A 14 20.73 54.53 -14.70
C SER A 14 19.98 54.05 -15.97
N ALA A 15 19.82 54.91 -16.98
CA ALA A 15 19.18 54.54 -18.24
C ALA A 15 20.03 53.58 -19.09
N THR A 16 21.35 53.75 -19.09
CA THR A 16 22.24 52.83 -19.83
C THR A 16 22.34 51.47 -19.17
N LEU A 17 22.28 51.35 -17.84
CA LEU A 17 22.22 50.07 -17.13
C LEU A 17 20.91 49.31 -17.39
N LEU A 18 19.80 49.99 -17.44
CA LEU A 18 18.49 49.38 -17.77
C LEU A 18 18.41 48.90 -19.22
N LEU A 19 18.97 49.66 -20.19
CA LEU A 19 19.02 49.26 -21.57
C LEU A 19 19.95 48.07 -21.82
N SER A 20 21.11 47.99 -21.13
CA SER A 20 22.02 46.86 -21.25
C SER A 20 21.43 45.58 -20.61
N ALA A 21 20.74 45.67 -19.49
CA ALA A 21 20.04 44.53 -18.88
C ALA A 21 18.92 44.00 -19.78
N GLY A 22 18.18 44.90 -20.43
CA GLY A 22 17.11 44.54 -21.38
C GLY A 22 17.63 43.77 -22.62
N THR A 23 18.73 44.26 -23.23
CA THR A 23 19.33 43.61 -24.39
C THR A 23 19.91 42.24 -24.08
N ILE A 24 20.53 42.06 -22.89
CA ILE A 24 21.03 40.76 -22.42
C ILE A 24 19.87 39.79 -22.23
N ALA A 25 18.78 40.22 -21.62
CA ALA A 25 17.61 39.38 -21.40
C ALA A 25 16.97 38.92 -22.70
N ILE A 26 16.82 39.81 -23.70
CA ILE A 26 16.28 39.48 -25.05
C ILE A 26 17.20 38.50 -25.77
N TRP A 27 18.50 38.72 -25.75
CA TRP A 27 19.49 37.85 -26.37
C TRP A 27 19.45 36.42 -25.74
N TRP A 28 19.43 36.36 -24.42
CA TRP A 28 19.35 35.10 -23.66
C TRP A 28 18.06 34.34 -23.98
N GLN A 29 16.95 35.05 -24.10
CA GLN A 29 15.66 34.49 -24.44
C GLN A 29 15.65 33.90 -25.87
N SER A 30 16.23 34.59 -26.86
CA SER A 30 16.31 34.09 -28.22
C SER A 30 17.18 32.83 -28.31
N GLN A 31 18.27 32.79 -27.55
CA GLN A 31 19.16 31.64 -27.47
C GLN A 31 18.49 30.45 -26.77
N ALA A 32 17.67 30.70 -25.73
CA ALA A 32 16.92 29.65 -25.04
C ALA A 32 15.84 29.06 -25.93
N SER A 33 15.13 29.85 -26.72
CA SER A 33 14.16 29.35 -27.70
C SER A 33 14.81 28.47 -28.78
N GLN A 34 15.98 28.87 -29.32
CA GLN A 34 16.72 28.04 -30.25
C GLN A 34 17.20 26.71 -29.66
N ARG A 35 17.65 26.74 -28.39
CA ARG A 35 18.01 25.50 -27.67
C ARG A 35 16.82 24.58 -27.42
N LEU A 36 15.63 25.15 -27.18
CA LEU A 36 14.41 24.40 -27.00
C LEU A 36 14.03 23.67 -28.31
N ASP A 37 14.01 24.40 -29.46
CA ASP A 37 13.72 23.81 -30.75
C ASP A 37 14.73 22.71 -31.12
N PHE A 38 16.02 22.96 -30.88
CA PHE A 38 17.06 21.97 -31.09
C PHE A 38 16.94 20.69 -30.19
N ALA A 39 16.53 20.87 -28.95
CA ALA A 39 16.26 19.73 -28.07
C ALA A 39 15.07 18.90 -28.56
N ILE A 40 14.02 19.56 -29.06
CA ILE A 40 12.84 18.91 -29.64
C ILE A 40 13.22 18.12 -30.89
N ASP A 41 13.96 18.73 -31.81
CA ASP A 41 14.38 18.12 -33.09
C ASP A 41 15.26 16.86 -32.84
N ARG A 42 16.08 16.88 -31.82
CA ARG A 42 16.92 15.72 -31.41
C ARG A 42 16.18 14.69 -30.57
N GLY A 43 14.99 14.98 -30.11
CA GLY A 43 14.27 14.12 -29.14
C GLY A 43 14.91 14.06 -27.77
N ASP A 44 15.74 15.08 -27.40
CA ASP A 44 16.30 15.22 -26.05
C ASP A 44 15.25 15.85 -25.12
N TRP A 45 14.34 15.01 -24.64
CA TRP A 45 13.22 15.47 -23.82
C TRP A 45 13.64 15.96 -22.44
N THR A 46 14.79 15.52 -21.94
CA THR A 46 15.38 16.03 -20.68
C THR A 46 15.82 17.47 -20.84
N ALA A 47 16.58 17.77 -21.89
CA ALA A 47 16.99 19.14 -22.21
C ALA A 47 15.78 20.01 -22.54
N CYS A 48 14.81 19.49 -23.34
CA CYS A 48 13.55 20.16 -23.66
C CYS A 48 12.82 20.61 -22.38
N LEU A 49 12.64 19.71 -21.41
CA LEU A 49 11.98 20.03 -20.14
C LEU A 49 12.75 21.06 -19.32
N HIS A 50 14.06 20.91 -19.20
CA HIS A 50 14.91 21.83 -18.46
C HIS A 50 14.87 23.25 -19.04
N VAL A 51 15.03 23.38 -20.36
CA VAL A 51 15.00 24.69 -21.03
C VAL A 51 13.62 25.34 -20.93
N SER A 52 12.54 24.58 -21.11
CA SER A 52 11.18 25.11 -20.99
C SER A 52 10.86 25.59 -19.56
N GLN A 53 11.34 24.90 -18.53
CA GLN A 53 11.20 25.32 -17.12
C GLN A 53 12.00 26.61 -16.84
N THR A 54 13.21 26.73 -17.39
CA THR A 54 14.04 27.92 -17.24
C THR A 54 13.37 29.14 -17.89
N LEU A 55 12.77 28.98 -19.06
CA LEU A 55 12.04 30.05 -19.74
C LEU A 55 10.84 30.53 -18.89
N GLN A 56 10.11 29.61 -18.27
CA GLN A 56 8.98 29.97 -17.39
C GLN A 56 9.42 30.73 -16.13
N ALA A 57 10.59 30.41 -15.57
CA ALA A 57 11.11 31.09 -14.40
C ALA A 57 11.49 32.55 -14.68
N LEU A 58 11.75 32.91 -15.94
CA LEU A 58 12.19 34.23 -16.35
C LEU A 58 11.04 35.20 -16.70
N ARG A 59 9.92 34.69 -17.13
CA ARG A 59 8.76 35.48 -17.53
C ARG A 59 7.46 34.65 -17.54
N TRP A 60 6.33 35.35 -17.58
CA TRP A 60 5.03 34.70 -17.80
C TRP A 60 5.01 33.99 -19.17
N PRO A 61 4.78 32.68 -19.21
CA PRO A 61 4.76 31.94 -20.47
C PRO A 61 3.54 32.30 -21.29
N ASN A 62 3.70 32.35 -22.61
CA ASN A 62 2.58 32.42 -23.52
C ASN A 62 1.97 31.01 -23.74
N GLN A 63 0.80 30.95 -24.37
CA GLN A 63 0.08 29.69 -24.60
C GLN A 63 0.93 28.66 -25.37
N ARG A 64 1.66 29.07 -26.40
CA ARG A 64 2.53 28.19 -27.19
C ARG A 64 3.66 27.59 -26.37
N GLU A 65 4.23 28.33 -25.43
CA GLU A 65 5.30 27.86 -24.53
C GLU A 65 4.77 26.86 -23.53
N LEU A 66 3.54 27.08 -23.02
CA LEU A 66 2.86 26.11 -22.15
C LEU A 66 2.57 24.80 -22.87
N GLU A 67 2.13 24.87 -24.13
CA GLU A 67 1.91 23.69 -24.99
C GLU A 67 3.21 22.93 -25.25
N THR A 68 4.29 23.67 -25.56
CA THR A 68 5.62 23.07 -25.75
C THR A 68 6.13 22.39 -24.48
N GLN A 69 5.97 23.01 -23.32
CA GLN A 69 6.34 22.41 -22.06
C GLN A 69 5.52 21.13 -21.76
N ALA A 70 4.21 21.18 -22.03
CA ALA A 70 3.36 20.01 -21.90
C ALA A 70 3.82 18.87 -22.82
N LEU A 71 4.24 19.18 -24.04
CA LEU A 71 4.84 18.22 -24.98
C LEU A 71 6.13 17.61 -24.40
N CYS A 72 7.07 18.45 -23.90
CA CYS A 72 8.31 17.97 -23.31
C CYS A 72 8.03 17.03 -22.12
N ARG A 73 7.12 17.42 -21.21
CA ARG A 73 6.71 16.59 -20.07
C ARG A 73 6.13 15.25 -20.51
N ARG A 74 5.21 15.27 -21.47
CA ARG A 74 4.56 14.07 -22.01
C ARG A 74 5.57 13.10 -22.62
N ARG A 75 6.50 13.62 -23.41
CA ARG A 75 7.54 12.80 -24.04
C ARG A 75 8.55 12.27 -23.03
N GLN A 76 9.05 13.11 -22.13
CA GLN A 76 9.98 12.69 -21.09
C GLN A 76 9.37 11.67 -20.15
N ALA A 77 8.11 11.84 -19.76
CA ALA A 77 7.42 10.87 -18.90
C ALA A 77 7.35 9.48 -19.57
N LYS A 78 7.10 9.42 -20.88
CA LYS A 78 7.11 8.15 -21.65
C LYS A 78 8.49 7.52 -21.70
N VAL A 79 9.57 8.30 -21.88
CA VAL A 79 10.95 7.80 -21.86
C VAL A 79 11.30 7.22 -20.48
N LEU A 80 11.01 7.95 -19.40
CA LEU A 80 11.25 7.47 -18.05
C LEU A 80 10.46 6.18 -17.75
N TRP A 81 9.22 6.10 -18.21
CA TRP A 81 8.43 4.88 -18.04
C TRP A 81 9.04 3.68 -18.77
N ALA A 82 9.49 3.87 -20.01
CA ALA A 82 10.15 2.83 -20.79
C ALA A 82 11.46 2.37 -20.15
N ASN A 83 12.20 3.29 -19.55
CA ASN A 83 13.46 3.03 -18.82
C ASN A 83 13.25 2.46 -17.42
N ARG A 84 12.01 2.17 -17.00
CA ARG A 84 11.63 1.69 -15.66
C ARG A 84 11.88 2.70 -14.53
N GLU A 85 12.06 3.96 -14.84
CA GLU A 85 12.13 5.09 -13.89
C GLU A 85 10.73 5.58 -13.54
N GLN A 86 9.91 4.67 -12.98
CA GLN A 86 8.46 4.85 -12.83
C GLN A 86 8.07 6.01 -11.92
N GLN A 87 8.84 6.27 -10.88
CA GLN A 87 8.63 7.39 -9.96
C GLN A 87 8.70 8.74 -10.70
N GLY A 88 9.76 8.94 -11.49
CA GLY A 88 9.92 10.12 -12.32
C GLY A 88 8.81 10.26 -13.37
N ALA A 89 8.47 9.15 -14.03
CA ALA A 89 7.40 9.10 -15.03
C ALA A 89 6.03 9.53 -14.45
N LEU A 90 5.63 8.94 -13.32
CA LEU A 90 4.38 9.26 -12.64
C LEU A 90 4.33 10.71 -12.14
N ARG A 91 5.46 11.22 -11.62
CA ARG A 91 5.55 12.62 -11.18
C ARG A 91 5.30 13.59 -12.34
N LEU A 92 6.02 13.41 -13.45
CA LEU A 92 5.84 14.27 -14.62
C LEU A 92 4.43 14.16 -15.22
N GLN A 93 3.89 12.96 -15.30
CA GLN A 93 2.53 12.75 -15.81
C GLN A 93 1.48 13.39 -14.92
N ARG A 94 1.65 13.33 -13.59
CA ARG A 94 0.76 14.00 -12.63
C ARG A 94 0.84 15.53 -12.76
N GLU A 95 2.06 16.09 -12.89
CA GLU A 95 2.24 17.51 -13.14
C GLU A 95 1.56 17.96 -14.43
N LEU A 96 1.64 17.13 -15.48
CA LEU A 96 0.96 17.38 -16.74
C LEU A 96 -0.56 17.39 -16.57
N VAL A 97 -1.14 16.40 -15.92
CA VAL A 97 -2.60 16.31 -15.63
C VAL A 97 -3.10 17.50 -14.81
N ARG A 98 -2.26 18.08 -13.95
CA ARG A 98 -2.61 19.29 -13.16
C ARG A 98 -2.40 20.60 -13.89
N SER A 99 -1.75 20.57 -15.04
CA SER A 99 -1.49 21.78 -15.84
C SER A 99 -2.72 22.19 -16.64
N SER A 100 -2.76 23.47 -17.05
CA SER A 100 -3.81 24.00 -17.91
C SER A 100 -3.82 23.40 -19.33
N ASN A 101 -2.71 22.79 -19.73
CA ASN A 101 -2.51 22.23 -21.08
C ASN A 101 -2.57 20.69 -21.08
N THR A 102 -3.35 20.14 -20.16
CA THR A 102 -3.65 18.69 -20.11
C THR A 102 -4.62 18.30 -21.22
N HIS A 103 -4.42 17.09 -21.74
CA HIS A 103 -5.36 16.42 -22.62
C HIS A 103 -6.06 15.29 -21.85
N VAL A 104 -7.22 14.82 -22.31
CA VAL A 104 -7.94 13.71 -21.69
C VAL A 104 -7.07 12.47 -21.62
N GLU A 105 -6.30 12.18 -22.66
CA GLU A 105 -5.39 11.05 -22.76
C GLU A 105 -4.27 11.08 -21.72
N ASP A 106 -3.92 12.25 -21.18
CA ASP A 106 -2.89 12.38 -20.16
C ASP A 106 -3.37 11.81 -18.80
N ALA A 107 -4.64 12.00 -18.47
CA ALA A 107 -5.25 11.42 -17.30
C ALA A 107 -5.40 9.89 -17.43
N ASP A 108 -5.84 9.42 -18.61
CA ASP A 108 -5.97 8.00 -18.93
C ASP A 108 -4.60 7.31 -18.84
N GLN A 109 -3.55 7.93 -19.39
CA GLN A 109 -2.19 7.41 -19.32
C GLN A 109 -1.68 7.30 -17.89
N LEU A 110 -1.93 8.31 -17.04
CA LEU A 110 -1.57 8.27 -15.62
C LEU A 110 -2.27 7.10 -14.92
N GLN A 111 -3.56 6.93 -15.18
CA GLN A 111 -4.35 5.85 -14.59
C GLN A 111 -3.88 4.47 -15.07
N ALA A 112 -3.58 4.33 -16.36
CA ALA A 112 -3.04 3.09 -16.91
C ALA A 112 -1.70 2.70 -16.27
N TRP A 113 -0.80 3.66 -16.08
CA TRP A 113 0.48 3.41 -15.41
C TRP A 113 0.33 3.02 -13.94
N ARG A 114 -0.60 3.67 -13.22
CA ARG A 114 -0.94 3.30 -11.83
C ARG A 114 -1.48 1.88 -11.74
N GLN A 115 -2.37 1.50 -12.65
CA GLN A 115 -2.92 0.14 -12.71
C GLN A 115 -1.83 -0.90 -13.04
N ALA A 116 -0.94 -0.60 -13.99
CA ALA A 116 0.17 -1.47 -14.34
C ALA A 116 1.14 -1.70 -13.15
N LEU A 117 1.45 -0.64 -12.38
CA LEU A 117 2.29 -0.77 -11.18
C LEU A 117 1.60 -1.60 -10.10
N ARG A 118 0.31 -1.36 -9.87
CA ARG A 118 -0.49 -2.13 -8.91
C ARG A 118 -0.56 -3.60 -9.30
N GLY A 119 -0.84 -3.89 -10.57
CA GLY A 119 -0.86 -5.26 -11.09
C GLY A 119 0.47 -5.97 -10.86
N ARG A 120 1.60 -5.31 -11.16
CA ARG A 120 2.93 -5.87 -10.89
C ARG A 120 3.20 -6.08 -9.39
N ALA A 121 2.78 -5.14 -8.53
CA ALA A 121 2.92 -5.30 -7.09
C ALA A 121 2.14 -6.53 -6.57
N LEU A 122 0.92 -6.75 -7.08
CA LEU A 122 0.13 -7.94 -6.75
C LEU A 122 0.80 -9.24 -7.23
N VAL A 123 1.37 -9.25 -8.43
CA VAL A 123 2.12 -10.41 -8.95
C VAL A 123 3.34 -10.70 -8.08
N HIS A 124 4.13 -9.69 -7.71
CA HIS A 124 5.27 -9.86 -6.81
C HIS A 124 4.84 -10.36 -5.43
N TYR A 125 3.76 -9.83 -4.88
CA TYR A 125 3.22 -10.31 -3.61
C TYR A 125 2.77 -11.78 -3.73
N GLY A 126 2.05 -12.13 -4.80
CA GLY A 126 1.60 -13.49 -5.06
C GLY A 126 2.72 -14.52 -5.22
N SER A 127 3.89 -14.08 -5.70
CA SER A 127 5.09 -14.92 -5.82
C SER A 127 5.99 -14.91 -4.56
N GLY A 128 5.61 -14.18 -3.51
CA GLY A 128 6.41 -14.05 -2.28
C GLY A 128 7.53 -13.02 -2.34
N ALA A 129 7.68 -12.30 -3.45
CA ALA A 129 8.63 -11.19 -3.59
C ALA A 129 8.11 -9.92 -2.88
N ILE A 130 7.82 -10.03 -1.57
CA ILE A 130 7.13 -9.01 -0.76
C ILE A 130 7.87 -7.67 -0.77
N LYS A 131 9.21 -7.70 -0.68
CA LYS A 131 10.03 -6.47 -0.71
C LYS A 131 9.86 -5.68 -2.01
N ASP A 132 9.79 -6.37 -3.14
CA ASP A 132 9.64 -5.73 -4.45
C ASP A 132 8.20 -5.24 -4.66
N ALA A 133 7.23 -5.98 -4.19
CA ALA A 133 5.84 -5.54 -4.13
C ALA A 133 5.69 -4.24 -3.32
N LEU A 134 6.28 -4.16 -2.13
CA LEU A 134 6.24 -2.96 -1.28
C LEU A 134 6.95 -1.76 -1.91
N LYS A 135 8.06 -1.95 -2.64
CA LYS A 135 8.73 -0.88 -3.40
C LYS A 135 7.80 -0.27 -4.45
N LEU A 136 7.07 -1.11 -5.20
CA LEU A 136 6.12 -0.63 -6.21
C LEU A 136 4.95 0.13 -5.58
N LEU A 137 4.44 -0.31 -4.43
CA LEU A 137 3.42 0.44 -3.70
C LEU A 137 3.93 1.77 -3.15
N ALA A 138 5.19 1.84 -2.70
CA ALA A 138 5.79 3.10 -2.26
C ALA A 138 5.87 4.12 -3.39
N ILE A 139 6.22 3.71 -4.63
CA ILE A 139 6.20 4.57 -5.81
C ILE A 139 4.78 5.11 -6.09
N LEU A 140 3.76 4.28 -5.92
CA LEU A 140 2.36 4.69 -6.10
C LEU A 140 1.93 5.70 -5.03
N GLU A 141 2.32 5.51 -3.78
CA GLU A 141 2.00 6.43 -2.67
C GLU A 141 2.65 7.80 -2.86
N GLU A 142 3.91 7.84 -3.24
CA GLU A 142 4.62 9.10 -3.50
C GLU A 142 4.02 9.85 -4.70
N ALA A 143 3.56 9.11 -5.70
CA ALA A 143 2.92 9.68 -6.86
C ALA A 143 1.48 10.17 -6.61
N ASP A 144 0.84 9.76 -5.52
CA ASP A 144 -0.53 10.14 -5.17
C ASP A 144 -0.61 10.64 -3.72
N PRO A 145 -0.98 11.89 -3.47
CA PRO A 145 -1.09 12.43 -2.11
C PRO A 145 -2.21 11.77 -1.27
N ASN A 146 -3.13 11.06 -1.92
CA ASN A 146 -4.19 10.33 -1.24
C ASN A 146 -4.40 8.95 -1.90
N PRO A 147 -3.51 7.97 -1.64
CA PRO A 147 -3.55 6.65 -2.25
C PRO A 147 -4.31 5.63 -1.37
N PRO A 148 -5.65 5.69 -1.24
CA PRO A 148 -6.38 4.86 -0.28
C PRO A 148 -6.17 3.36 -0.53
N LEU A 149 -6.02 2.96 -1.80
CA LEU A 149 -5.92 1.55 -2.16
C LEU A 149 -4.53 0.97 -1.91
N SER A 150 -3.44 1.71 -2.14
CA SER A 150 -2.09 1.22 -1.84
C SER A 150 -1.83 1.14 -0.34
N VAL A 151 -2.36 2.09 0.44
CA VAL A 151 -2.33 2.04 1.91
C VAL A 151 -3.08 0.82 2.42
N ALA A 152 -4.30 0.58 1.95
CA ALA A 152 -5.09 -0.58 2.34
C ALA A 152 -4.38 -1.90 2.01
N LEU A 153 -3.80 -2.03 0.80
CA LEU A 153 -3.01 -3.20 0.41
C LEU A 153 -1.80 -3.43 1.32
N LYS A 154 -1.05 -2.37 1.65
CA LYS A 154 0.10 -2.48 2.56
C LYS A 154 -0.31 -2.92 3.95
N GLN A 155 -1.39 -2.36 4.50
CA GLN A 155 -1.94 -2.75 5.79
C GLN A 155 -2.36 -4.23 5.78
N HIS A 156 -3.08 -4.64 4.76
CA HIS A 156 -3.52 -6.02 4.59
C HIS A 156 -2.35 -7.01 4.49
N TRP A 157 -1.32 -6.70 3.69
CA TRP A 157 -0.12 -7.54 3.58
C TRP A 157 0.68 -7.58 4.89
N HIS A 158 0.74 -6.46 5.60
CA HIS A 158 1.35 -6.42 6.92
C HIS A 158 0.60 -7.30 7.92
N GLN A 159 -0.75 -7.28 7.89
CA GLN A 159 -1.57 -8.11 8.75
C GLN A 159 -1.35 -9.61 8.49
N ASN A 160 -1.36 -10.05 7.23
CA ASN A 160 -1.04 -11.45 6.89
C ASN A 160 0.34 -11.88 7.45
N ARG A 161 1.35 -11.01 7.35
CA ARG A 161 2.67 -11.30 7.92
C ARG A 161 2.63 -11.45 9.44
N LEU A 162 1.96 -10.53 10.12
CA LEU A 162 1.82 -10.58 11.58
C LEU A 162 1.05 -11.82 12.04
N ASP A 163 -0.01 -12.20 11.34
CA ASP A 163 -0.78 -13.39 11.68
C ASP A 163 0.05 -14.67 11.46
N ALA A 164 0.86 -14.74 10.39
CA ALA A 164 1.78 -15.85 10.16
C ALA A 164 2.89 -15.93 11.24
N GLU A 165 3.52 -14.81 11.60
CA GLU A 165 4.53 -14.74 12.66
C GLU A 165 3.93 -15.13 14.02
N ARG A 166 2.74 -14.62 14.33
CA ARG A 166 2.05 -14.93 15.58
C ARG A 166 1.60 -16.39 15.67
N ALA A 167 1.15 -16.98 14.56
CA ALA A 167 0.80 -18.39 14.49
C ALA A 167 1.99 -19.28 14.87
N LYS A 168 3.19 -18.98 14.36
CA LYS A 168 4.43 -19.70 14.71
C LYS A 168 4.76 -19.57 16.19
N ASP A 169 4.73 -18.36 16.73
CA ASP A 169 4.98 -18.09 18.15
C ASP A 169 4.00 -18.86 19.05
N LEU A 170 2.72 -18.83 18.71
CA LEU A 170 1.69 -19.56 19.46
C LEU A 170 1.91 -21.09 19.39
N ALA A 171 2.25 -21.62 18.22
CA ALA A 171 2.55 -23.04 18.05
C ALA A 171 3.79 -23.47 18.86
N GLN A 172 4.85 -22.68 18.89
CA GLN A 172 6.04 -22.92 19.73
C GLN A 172 5.70 -22.95 21.22
N ASN A 173 4.71 -22.17 21.64
CA ASN A 173 4.20 -22.13 23.02
C ASN A 173 3.06 -23.14 23.28
N GLN A 174 2.84 -24.10 22.36
CA GLN A 174 1.82 -25.15 22.45
C GLN A 174 0.37 -24.63 22.53
N ARG A 175 0.14 -23.38 22.12
CA ARG A 175 -1.20 -22.77 22.06
C ARG A 175 -1.85 -23.08 20.70
N TRP A 176 -2.13 -24.36 20.46
CA TRP A 176 -2.47 -24.90 19.14
C TRP A 176 -3.73 -24.29 18.53
N TRP A 177 -4.79 -24.14 19.30
CA TRP A 177 -6.06 -23.58 18.85
C TRP A 177 -5.94 -22.12 18.45
N GLU A 178 -5.21 -21.34 19.23
CA GLU A 178 -4.97 -19.93 18.88
C GLU A 178 -4.05 -19.79 17.66
N ALA A 179 -3.07 -20.69 17.55
CA ALA A 179 -2.21 -20.75 16.36
C ALA A 179 -3.04 -21.06 15.11
N LEU A 180 -3.95 -22.04 15.20
CA LEU A 180 -4.84 -22.39 14.11
C LEU A 180 -5.77 -21.22 13.71
N ASP A 181 -6.32 -20.50 14.70
CA ASP A 181 -7.14 -19.31 14.43
C ASP A 181 -6.36 -18.26 13.65
N ARG A 182 -5.08 -18.02 13.99
CA ARG A 182 -4.21 -17.10 13.24
C ARG A 182 -3.96 -17.58 11.81
N LEU A 183 -3.73 -18.88 11.60
CA LEU A 183 -3.57 -19.45 10.26
C LEU A 183 -4.84 -19.35 9.42
N ASN A 184 -6.00 -19.43 10.04
CA ASN A 184 -7.29 -19.30 9.33
C ASN A 184 -7.60 -17.87 8.87
N ARG A 185 -6.92 -16.86 9.43
CA ARG A 185 -7.01 -15.45 9.00
C ARG A 185 -6.16 -15.14 7.77
N LEU A 186 -5.25 -16.04 7.40
CA LEU A 186 -4.42 -15.89 6.21
C LEU A 186 -5.27 -16.12 4.96
N ASP A 187 -5.60 -15.05 4.28
CA ASP A 187 -6.49 -15.06 3.11
C ASP A 187 -5.76 -15.12 1.77
N HIS A 188 -4.43 -14.89 1.75
CA HIS A 188 -3.66 -14.92 0.52
C HIS A 188 -3.05 -16.31 0.28
N PRO A 189 -3.24 -16.91 -0.94
CA PRO A 189 -2.79 -18.27 -1.26
C PRO A 189 -1.30 -18.53 -1.02
N TRP A 190 -0.44 -17.54 -1.27
CA TRP A 190 0.99 -17.66 -1.00
C TRP A 190 1.27 -17.90 0.50
N TRP A 191 0.63 -17.14 1.39
CA TRP A 191 0.78 -17.33 2.84
C TRP A 191 0.22 -18.67 3.30
N GLN A 192 -0.92 -19.09 2.76
CA GLN A 192 -1.51 -20.40 3.06
C GLN A 192 -0.54 -21.53 2.68
N GLN A 193 0.10 -21.43 1.51
CA GLN A 193 1.10 -22.38 1.06
C GLN A 193 2.36 -22.37 1.93
N GLN A 194 2.89 -21.18 2.27
CA GLN A 194 4.07 -21.04 3.12
C GLN A 194 3.87 -21.59 4.53
N MET A 195 2.64 -21.53 5.04
CA MET A 195 2.28 -21.95 6.39
C MET A 195 1.66 -23.36 6.44
N GLN A 196 1.71 -24.10 5.32
CA GLN A 196 1.12 -25.42 5.26
C GLN A 196 1.78 -26.42 6.23
N GLY A 197 3.09 -26.44 6.35
CA GLY A 197 3.81 -27.31 7.27
C GLY A 197 3.47 -27.03 8.73
N GLU A 198 3.37 -25.75 9.10
CA GLU A 198 2.93 -25.34 10.44
C GLU A 198 1.48 -25.76 10.70
N ARG A 199 0.61 -25.62 9.70
CA ARG A 199 -0.79 -26.05 9.79
C ARG A 199 -0.89 -27.56 10.02
N GLU A 200 -0.13 -28.36 9.29
CA GLU A 200 -0.09 -29.81 9.47
C GLU A 200 0.40 -30.19 10.87
N THR A 201 1.45 -29.54 11.36
CA THR A 201 1.99 -29.74 12.70
C THR A 201 0.97 -29.40 13.79
N ILE A 202 0.29 -28.24 13.66
CA ILE A 202 -0.74 -27.79 14.60
C ILE A 202 -1.93 -28.77 14.59
N ASN A 203 -2.40 -29.18 13.42
CA ASN A 203 -3.51 -30.13 13.31
C ASN A 203 -3.16 -31.51 13.92
N ALA A 204 -1.93 -31.99 13.69
CA ALA A 204 -1.45 -33.24 14.30
C ALA A 204 -1.38 -33.14 15.83
N ALA A 205 -0.91 -31.99 16.37
CA ALA A 205 -0.89 -31.77 17.81
C ALA A 205 -2.30 -31.72 18.42
N ILE A 206 -3.24 -31.03 17.76
CA ILE A 206 -4.64 -30.99 18.19
C ILE A 206 -5.25 -32.40 18.17
N ALA A 207 -5.01 -33.18 17.12
CA ALA A 207 -5.49 -34.57 17.02
C ALA A 207 -4.91 -35.46 18.13
N ALA A 208 -3.62 -35.31 18.46
CA ALA A 208 -2.97 -36.03 19.54
C ALA A 208 -3.57 -35.71 20.92
N LEU A 209 -3.92 -34.43 21.15
CA LEU A 209 -4.63 -34.01 22.36
C LEU A 209 -6.01 -34.67 22.47
N GLY A 210 -6.78 -34.68 21.35
CA GLY A 210 -8.08 -35.38 21.31
C GLY A 210 -7.95 -36.87 21.61
N ALA A 211 -6.98 -37.57 21.00
CA ALA A 211 -6.74 -38.97 21.22
C ALA A 211 -6.31 -39.27 22.70
N SER A 212 -5.50 -38.38 23.30
CA SER A 212 -5.13 -38.55 24.73
C SER A 212 -6.30 -38.33 25.67
N GLN A 213 -7.23 -37.46 25.35
CA GLN A 213 -8.46 -37.26 26.12
C GLN A 213 -9.42 -38.46 26.03
N GLU A 214 -9.58 -39.09 24.85
CA GLU A 214 -10.36 -40.32 24.70
C GLU A 214 -9.80 -41.43 25.61
N HIS A 215 -8.48 -41.59 25.69
CA HIS A 215 -7.87 -42.57 26.61
C HIS A 215 -8.08 -42.25 28.10
N LEU A 216 -8.09 -40.98 28.48
CA LEU A 216 -8.38 -40.55 29.85
C LEU A 216 -9.86 -40.67 30.20
N GLN A 217 -10.76 -40.47 29.26
CA GLN A 217 -12.21 -40.64 29.46
C GLN A 217 -12.63 -42.10 29.66
N HIS A 218 -11.88 -43.08 29.10
CA HIS A 218 -12.09 -44.47 29.38
C HIS A 218 -11.65 -44.90 30.81
N GLY A 219 -10.84 -44.04 31.49
CA GLY A 219 -10.33 -44.31 32.85
C GLY A 219 -11.02 -43.57 33.98
N SER A 220 -11.70 -42.46 33.75
CA SER A 220 -12.47 -41.73 34.78
C SER A 220 -13.58 -40.93 34.10
N ARG A 221 -14.81 -41.51 34.14
CA ARG A 221 -16.03 -40.79 33.80
C ARG A 221 -16.18 -39.60 34.75
N ARG A 222 -15.84 -38.42 34.33
CA ARG A 222 -16.21 -37.21 35.06
C ARG A 222 -17.68 -36.94 34.75
N ASP A 223 -18.55 -37.30 35.67
CA ASP A 223 -20.01 -37.14 35.56
C ASP A 223 -20.47 -35.68 35.46
N ASP A 224 -19.52 -34.74 35.53
CA ASP A 224 -19.74 -33.31 35.47
C ASP A 224 -19.45 -32.67 34.11
N LEU A 225 -19.03 -33.45 33.10
CA LEU A 225 -18.81 -32.93 31.75
C LEU A 225 -20.07 -33.04 30.90
N ILE A 226 -20.34 -32.00 30.13
CA ILE A 226 -21.38 -32.04 29.10
C ILE A 226 -20.94 -33.02 28.02
N ASP A 227 -21.90 -33.85 27.56
CA ASP A 227 -21.69 -34.83 26.51
C ASP A 227 -21.11 -34.17 25.25
N GLY A 228 -20.00 -34.76 24.74
CA GLY A 228 -19.24 -34.20 23.63
C GLY A 228 -20.04 -34.06 22.33
N GLU A 229 -20.90 -35.04 22.01
CA GLU A 229 -21.74 -35.01 20.80
C GLU A 229 -22.76 -33.88 20.85
N SER A 230 -23.38 -33.67 22.02
CA SER A 230 -24.30 -32.54 22.24
C SER A 230 -23.59 -31.18 22.16
N LEU A 231 -22.38 -31.11 22.70
CA LEU A 231 -21.54 -29.90 22.64
C LEU A 231 -21.12 -29.57 21.21
N ASP A 232 -20.62 -30.55 20.46
CA ASP A 232 -20.21 -30.38 19.07
C ASP A 232 -21.37 -29.89 18.20
N GLN A 233 -22.56 -30.44 18.38
CA GLN A 233 -23.74 -30.02 17.67
C GLN A 233 -24.18 -28.60 18.01
N ALA A 234 -24.07 -28.21 19.28
CA ALA A 234 -24.34 -26.85 19.73
C ALA A 234 -23.31 -25.86 19.15
N VAL A 235 -22.03 -26.23 19.13
CA VAL A 235 -20.95 -25.43 18.55
C VAL A 235 -21.13 -25.26 17.04
N LEU A 236 -21.41 -26.34 16.29
CA LEU A 236 -21.69 -26.30 14.85
C LEU A 236 -22.84 -25.36 14.52
N ASN A 237 -23.93 -25.39 15.28
CA ASN A 237 -25.05 -24.48 15.11
C ASN A 237 -24.64 -23.01 15.31
N LYS A 238 -23.71 -22.73 16.21
CA LYS A 238 -23.19 -21.36 16.45
C LYS A 238 -22.23 -20.91 15.36
N LEU A 239 -21.40 -21.81 14.85
CA LEU A 239 -20.55 -21.55 13.67
C LEU A 239 -21.38 -21.21 12.43
N GLN A 240 -22.47 -21.94 12.19
CA GLN A 240 -23.40 -21.64 11.09
C GLN A 240 -24.09 -20.27 11.24
N GLN A 241 -24.24 -19.76 12.47
CA GLN A 241 -24.73 -18.42 12.76
C GLN A 241 -23.66 -17.33 12.58
N GLY A 242 -22.44 -17.68 12.15
CA GLY A 242 -21.35 -16.74 11.87
C GLY A 242 -20.49 -16.38 13.08
N LEU A 243 -20.58 -17.10 14.21
CA LEU A 243 -19.69 -16.90 15.34
C LEU A 243 -18.31 -17.49 15.06
N GLU A 244 -17.25 -16.83 15.55
CA GLU A 244 -15.88 -17.38 15.55
C GLU A 244 -15.80 -18.65 16.44
N ALA A 245 -14.87 -19.56 16.13
CA ALA A 245 -14.74 -20.88 16.75
C ALA A 245 -14.76 -20.83 18.28
N TRP A 246 -13.95 -19.96 18.91
CA TRP A 246 -13.92 -19.82 20.37
C TRP A 246 -15.22 -19.25 20.96
N SER A 247 -15.80 -18.27 20.27
CA SER A 247 -17.09 -17.69 20.67
C SER A 247 -18.23 -18.68 20.48
N ALA A 248 -18.17 -19.50 19.44
CA ALA A 248 -19.13 -20.57 19.19
C ALA A 248 -19.06 -21.67 20.26
N PHE A 249 -17.83 -22.06 20.67
CA PHE A 249 -17.61 -23.02 21.76
C PHE A 249 -18.21 -22.50 23.08
N LYS A 250 -17.87 -21.26 23.48
CA LYS A 250 -18.43 -20.64 24.70
C LYS A 250 -19.96 -20.54 24.66
N ALA A 251 -20.51 -20.09 23.54
CA ALA A 251 -21.95 -19.96 23.37
C ALA A 251 -22.66 -21.33 23.34
N GLY A 252 -22.05 -22.33 22.69
CA GLY A 252 -22.52 -23.72 22.67
C GLY A 252 -22.56 -24.34 24.07
N CYS A 253 -21.47 -24.24 24.80
CA CYS A 253 -21.37 -24.69 26.20
C CYS A 253 -22.45 -24.04 27.07
N LYS A 254 -22.59 -22.71 27.01
CA LYS A 254 -23.61 -22.00 27.77
C LYS A 254 -25.04 -22.40 27.41
N SER A 255 -25.33 -22.69 26.13
CA SER A 255 -26.65 -23.13 25.68
C SER A 255 -27.05 -24.50 26.22
N LEU A 256 -26.08 -25.31 26.63
CA LEU A 256 -26.29 -26.61 27.25
C LEU A 256 -26.24 -26.53 28.82
N GLY A 257 -26.28 -25.33 29.37
CA GLY A 257 -26.25 -25.10 30.82
C GLY A 257 -24.88 -25.32 31.45
N GLY A 258 -23.81 -25.31 30.63
CA GLY A 258 -22.45 -25.49 31.07
C GLY A 258 -21.67 -24.19 31.24
N ASN A 259 -20.55 -24.30 31.95
CA ASN A 259 -19.53 -23.27 32.08
C ASN A 259 -18.23 -23.78 31.45
N VAL A 260 -17.55 -22.89 30.70
CA VAL A 260 -16.25 -23.21 30.16
C VAL A 260 -15.21 -23.13 31.27
N VAL A 261 -14.46 -24.21 31.45
CA VAL A 261 -13.33 -24.32 32.35
C VAL A 261 -12.07 -24.42 31.49
N GLU A 262 -11.11 -23.53 31.74
CA GLU A 262 -9.79 -23.55 31.09
C GLU A 262 -8.83 -24.24 32.09
N ASP A 263 -8.28 -25.39 31.70
CA ASP A 263 -7.30 -26.13 32.50
C ASP A 263 -6.04 -26.37 31.66
N GLY A 264 -5.07 -25.48 31.80
CA GLY A 264 -3.86 -25.49 31.01
C GLY A 264 -4.14 -25.21 29.51
N PRO A 265 -3.70 -26.09 28.60
CA PRO A 265 -3.95 -25.93 27.16
C PRO A 265 -5.36 -26.37 26.73
N GLU A 266 -6.13 -26.94 27.64
CA GLU A 266 -7.44 -27.54 27.36
C GLU A 266 -8.59 -26.71 27.91
N SER A 267 -9.68 -26.70 27.17
CA SER A 267 -10.93 -26.04 27.58
C SER A 267 -12.06 -27.03 27.56
N PHE A 268 -12.77 -27.16 28.66
CA PHE A 268 -13.87 -28.10 28.83
C PHE A 268 -15.18 -27.37 29.07
N CYS A 269 -16.28 -28.01 28.65
CA CYS A 269 -17.62 -27.58 29.04
C CYS A 269 -18.10 -28.45 30.22
N ARG A 270 -18.15 -27.84 31.39
CA ARG A 270 -18.61 -28.49 32.62
C ARG A 270 -20.05 -28.10 32.91
N ALA A 271 -20.90 -29.07 33.25
CA ALA A 271 -22.25 -28.78 33.66
C ALA A 271 -22.25 -27.91 34.93
N SER A 272 -23.06 -26.86 34.93
CA SER A 272 -23.25 -26.08 36.17
C SER A 272 -23.94 -26.96 37.22
N PRO A 273 -23.46 -26.97 38.49
CA PRO A 273 -24.17 -27.68 39.54
C PRO A 273 -25.60 -27.15 39.59
N ALA A 274 -26.57 -28.08 39.56
CA ALA A 274 -27.96 -27.70 39.73
C ALA A 274 -28.08 -26.95 41.06
N MET A 275 -28.60 -25.72 41.03
CA MET A 275 -28.99 -25.07 42.29
C MET A 275 -30.06 -25.97 42.90
N GLU A 276 -29.69 -26.65 43.97
CA GLU A 276 -30.69 -27.34 44.77
C GLU A 276 -31.68 -26.28 45.30
N PRO A 277 -32.98 -26.59 45.24
CA PRO A 277 -34.03 -25.65 45.62
C PRO A 277 -34.08 -25.34 47.11
#